data_4eb15ef412d6ced83fa1204e544d5ab6
#
_entry.id   4eb15ef412d6ced83fa1204e544d5ab6
#
_cell.length_a   1.000
_cell.length_b   1.000
_cell.length_c   1.000
_cell.angle_alpha   90.00
_cell.angle_beta   90.00
_cell.angle_gamma   90.00
#
_symmetry.space_group_name_H-M   'P 1'
#
loop_
_entity.id
_entity.type
_entity.pdbx_description
1 polymer ?
#
loop_
_entity_poly.entity_id
_entity_poly.type
_entity_poly.pdbx_seq_one_letter_code
_entity_poly.pdbx_strand_id
1 'polypeptide(L)'
;MIDTDAQLPLDPPAVQMLGAQPVKTLRQAAQELNVDIGQARRYWRALGFVNIDDDAYVITDADIEAARGVKSLVDEHGMKPAAVKNILRAQSYTMDRLVLWQFEAMVAQIAADTGVSDVQARALAIDKSNELAEALQDQLLYTWRRHFAALIQRTNSEISAEGPHRRDGHFPLKRSMGFIDIVGFTALAARLSPQELTRLLHDFEDTALDVVTSRGGRIVKT
;
A
#
# COMPACT_ATOMS: atom_id res chain seq x y z
N MET A 1 -7.31 9.01 -29.46
CA MET A 1 -7.37 9.65 -28.13
C MET A 1 -8.52 8.92 -27.44
N ILE A 2 -8.17 7.86 -26.69
CA ILE A 2 -9.15 7.05 -25.97
C ILE A 2 -9.51 7.89 -24.74
N ASP A 3 -10.78 8.20 -24.60
CA ASP A 3 -11.32 8.88 -23.42
C ASP A 3 -11.19 7.93 -22.23
N THR A 4 -10.10 8.12 -21.45
CA THR A 4 -9.69 7.22 -20.37
C THR A 4 -10.39 7.57 -19.04
N ASP A 5 -11.30 8.53 -19.03
CA ASP A 5 -11.89 9.10 -17.82
C ASP A 5 -13.33 8.62 -17.52
N ALA A 6 -13.92 7.80 -18.35
CA ALA A 6 -15.16 7.13 -17.98
C ALA A 6 -14.82 5.92 -17.12
N GLN A 7 -14.99 6.03 -15.81
CA GLN A 7 -14.88 4.91 -14.89
C GLN A 7 -15.89 3.83 -15.31
N LEU A 8 -15.38 2.74 -15.89
CA LEU A 8 -16.18 1.57 -16.21
C LEU A 8 -16.81 1.03 -14.91
N PRO A 9 -18.04 0.49 -14.97
CA PRO A 9 -18.59 -0.23 -13.82
C PRO A 9 -17.61 -1.31 -13.38
N LEU A 10 -17.50 -1.55 -12.08
CA LEU A 10 -16.61 -2.57 -11.54
C LEU A 10 -16.98 -3.94 -12.08
N ASP A 11 -16.00 -4.69 -12.54
CA ASP A 11 -16.17 -6.08 -12.94
C ASP A 11 -16.52 -6.97 -11.74
N PRO A 12 -17.25 -8.08 -11.94
CA PRO A 12 -17.64 -8.98 -10.86
C PRO A 12 -16.51 -9.43 -9.93
N PRO A 13 -15.28 -9.74 -10.40
CA PRO A 13 -14.16 -10.05 -9.52
C PRO A 13 -13.75 -8.87 -8.61
N ALA A 14 -13.79 -7.64 -9.12
CA ALA A 14 -13.45 -6.46 -8.32
C ALA A 14 -14.54 -6.19 -7.26
N VAL A 15 -15.81 -6.38 -7.61
CA VAL A 15 -16.92 -6.30 -6.65
C VAL A 15 -16.78 -7.34 -5.55
N GLN A 16 -16.40 -8.57 -5.90
CA GLN A 16 -16.14 -9.64 -4.94
C GLN A 16 -14.99 -9.27 -3.99
N MET A 17 -13.90 -8.72 -4.51
CA MET A 17 -12.77 -8.25 -3.71
C MET A 17 -13.15 -7.14 -2.73
N LEU A 18 -14.01 -6.20 -3.14
CA LEU A 18 -14.52 -5.14 -2.28
C LEU A 18 -15.57 -5.64 -1.26
N GLY A 19 -16.16 -6.82 -1.48
CA GLY A 19 -17.20 -7.37 -0.62
C GLY A 19 -18.53 -6.61 -0.67
N ALA A 20 -18.68 -5.65 -1.58
CA ALA A 20 -19.89 -4.81 -1.69
C ALA A 20 -20.06 -4.24 -3.10
N GLN A 21 -21.31 -4.05 -3.50
CA GLN A 21 -21.64 -3.36 -4.75
C GLN A 21 -21.53 -1.83 -4.60
N PRO A 22 -21.04 -1.11 -5.61
CA PRO A 22 -21.11 0.34 -5.63
C PRO A 22 -22.57 0.77 -5.85
N VAL A 23 -23.17 1.33 -4.81
CA VAL A 23 -24.58 1.71 -4.77
C VAL A 23 -24.83 3.18 -4.47
N LYS A 24 -23.76 3.93 -4.22
CA LYS A 24 -23.83 5.35 -3.84
C LYS A 24 -22.90 6.20 -4.72
N THR A 25 -23.24 7.47 -4.80
CA THR A 25 -22.38 8.50 -5.41
C THR A 25 -21.48 9.13 -4.36
N LEU A 26 -20.40 9.81 -4.79
CA LEU A 26 -19.56 10.55 -3.87
C LEU A 26 -20.34 11.66 -3.14
N ARG A 27 -21.31 12.27 -3.82
CA ARG A 27 -22.20 13.28 -3.22
C ARG A 27 -23.07 12.70 -2.10
N GLN A 28 -23.65 11.52 -2.33
CA GLN A 28 -24.45 10.84 -1.30
C GLN A 28 -23.55 10.42 -0.10
N ALA A 29 -22.37 9.91 -0.36
CA ALA A 29 -21.42 9.59 0.70
C ALA A 29 -20.99 10.82 1.53
N ALA A 30 -20.74 11.96 0.87
CA ALA A 30 -20.42 13.21 1.54
C ALA A 30 -21.57 13.68 2.44
N GLN A 31 -22.80 13.58 1.97
CA GLN A 31 -24.01 13.92 2.78
C GLN A 31 -24.13 13.01 4.00
N GLU A 32 -23.99 11.69 3.81
CA GLU A 32 -24.08 10.71 4.90
C GLU A 32 -22.99 10.90 5.98
N LEU A 33 -21.80 11.26 5.57
CA LEU A 33 -20.67 11.55 6.45
C LEU A 33 -20.71 12.97 7.07
N ASN A 34 -21.68 13.79 6.64
CA ASN A 34 -21.77 15.20 7.00
C ASN A 34 -20.47 15.97 6.77
N VAL A 35 -19.95 15.85 5.55
CA VAL A 35 -18.76 16.57 5.07
C VAL A 35 -19.06 17.28 3.76
N ASP A 36 -18.28 18.33 3.44
CA ASP A 36 -18.41 18.95 2.12
C ASP A 36 -17.82 18.04 1.02
N ILE A 37 -18.36 18.17 -0.19
CA ILE A 37 -17.96 17.36 -1.36
C ILE A 37 -16.46 17.52 -1.67
N GLY A 38 -15.88 18.68 -1.42
CA GLY A 38 -14.45 18.90 -1.59
C GLY A 38 -13.62 18.12 -0.57
N GLN A 39 -14.13 17.93 0.66
CA GLN A 39 -13.47 17.04 1.64
C GLN A 39 -13.55 15.59 1.20
N ALA A 40 -14.69 15.12 0.72
CA ALA A 40 -14.85 13.77 0.19
C ALA A 40 -13.91 13.50 -0.99
N ARG A 41 -13.79 14.43 -1.96
CA ARG A 41 -12.82 14.33 -3.05
C ARG A 41 -11.38 14.31 -2.56
N ARG A 42 -11.02 15.12 -1.56
CA ARG A 42 -9.66 15.14 -0.98
C ARG A 42 -9.34 13.83 -0.29
N TYR A 43 -10.29 13.25 0.41
CA TYR A 43 -10.15 11.93 1.03
C TYR A 43 -9.91 10.84 -0.03
N TRP A 44 -10.77 10.77 -1.05
CA TRP A 44 -10.67 9.80 -2.14
C TRP A 44 -9.29 9.85 -2.83
N ARG A 45 -8.84 11.06 -3.16
CA ARG A 45 -7.51 11.27 -3.74
C ARG A 45 -6.36 10.97 -2.78
N ALA A 46 -6.55 11.15 -1.48
CA ALA A 46 -5.52 10.80 -0.49
C ALA A 46 -5.31 9.29 -0.39
N LEU A 47 -6.32 8.49 -0.72
CA LEU A 47 -6.23 7.04 -0.87
C LEU A 47 -5.58 6.59 -2.19
N GLY A 48 -5.23 7.52 -3.08
CA GLY A 48 -4.57 7.21 -4.36
C GLY A 48 -5.52 6.89 -5.50
N PHE A 49 -6.83 6.98 -5.29
CA PHE A 49 -7.80 6.67 -6.33
C PHE A 49 -7.97 7.83 -7.32
N VAL A 50 -8.28 7.48 -8.56
CA VAL A 50 -8.51 8.46 -9.64
C VAL A 50 -9.71 9.36 -9.32
N ASN A 51 -9.76 10.52 -9.97
CA ASN A 51 -10.93 11.38 -9.86
C ASN A 51 -12.16 10.67 -10.42
N ILE A 52 -13.24 10.74 -9.67
CA ILE A 52 -14.55 10.23 -10.05
C ILE A 52 -15.53 11.39 -10.25
N ASP A 53 -16.52 11.19 -11.10
CA ASP A 53 -17.67 12.09 -11.17
C ASP A 53 -18.43 12.00 -9.84
N ASP A 54 -18.84 13.13 -9.29
CA ASP A 54 -19.53 13.21 -8.00
C ASP A 54 -20.86 12.47 -7.98
N ASP A 55 -21.47 12.30 -9.15
CA ASP A 55 -22.78 11.68 -9.34
C ASP A 55 -22.70 10.28 -9.97
N ALA A 56 -21.48 9.75 -10.21
CA ALA A 56 -21.26 8.37 -10.61
C ALA A 56 -21.46 7.41 -9.44
N TYR A 57 -22.12 6.28 -9.67
CA TYR A 57 -22.35 5.22 -8.69
C TYR A 57 -21.11 4.32 -8.58
N VAL A 58 -20.14 4.74 -7.78
CA VAL A 58 -18.84 4.07 -7.60
C VAL A 58 -18.47 3.83 -6.14
N ILE A 59 -19.26 4.32 -5.21
CA ILE A 59 -19.02 4.24 -3.76
C ILE A 59 -19.81 3.07 -3.16
N THR A 60 -19.13 2.26 -2.38
CA THR A 60 -19.70 1.16 -1.61
C THR A 60 -20.00 1.59 -0.17
N ASP A 61 -20.78 0.81 0.55
CA ASP A 61 -20.97 1.02 2.00
C ASP A 61 -19.66 0.82 2.77
N ALA A 62 -18.76 -0.06 2.30
CA ALA A 62 -17.44 -0.25 2.90
C ALA A 62 -16.56 1.00 2.79
N ASP A 63 -16.64 1.74 1.67
CA ASP A 63 -15.94 3.02 1.51
C ASP A 63 -16.41 4.06 2.52
N ILE A 64 -17.71 4.08 2.79
CA ILE A 64 -18.30 5.01 3.77
C ILE A 64 -17.86 4.64 5.20
N GLU A 65 -17.85 3.36 5.55
CA GLU A 65 -17.36 2.91 6.85
C GLU A 65 -15.86 3.23 7.02
N ALA A 66 -15.05 3.02 6.01
CA ALA A 66 -13.64 3.39 6.03
C ALA A 66 -13.46 4.90 6.21
N ALA A 67 -14.23 5.71 5.50
CA ALA A 67 -14.21 7.17 5.63
C ALA A 67 -14.69 7.63 7.01
N ARG A 68 -15.68 6.95 7.60
CA ARG A 68 -16.17 7.22 8.97
C ARG A 68 -15.05 6.93 9.99
N GLY A 69 -14.34 5.81 9.84
CA GLY A 69 -13.17 5.49 10.66
C GLY A 69 -12.07 6.56 10.58
N VAL A 70 -11.80 7.07 9.38
CA VAL A 70 -10.82 8.16 9.20
C VAL A 70 -11.32 9.47 9.83
N LYS A 71 -12.60 9.78 9.71
CA LYS A 71 -13.21 10.96 10.34
C LYS A 71 -13.08 10.90 11.86
N SER A 72 -13.27 9.74 12.49
CA SER A 72 -13.11 9.57 13.93
C SER A 72 -11.70 9.88 14.43
N LEU A 73 -10.65 9.66 13.61
CA LEU A 73 -9.29 10.06 13.98
C LEU A 73 -9.17 11.56 14.25
N VAL A 74 -9.95 12.38 13.54
CA VAL A 74 -9.98 13.83 13.75
C VAL A 74 -10.91 14.19 14.90
N ASP A 75 -12.14 13.70 14.86
CA ASP A 75 -13.24 14.17 15.74
C ASP A 75 -13.12 13.62 17.16
N GLU A 76 -12.73 12.36 17.31
CA GLU A 76 -12.70 11.66 18.59
C GLU A 76 -11.27 11.55 19.15
N HIS A 77 -10.28 11.35 18.27
CA HIS A 77 -8.87 11.18 18.68
C HIS A 77 -8.04 12.47 18.55
N GLY A 78 -8.63 13.58 18.10
CA GLY A 78 -8.00 14.90 18.07
C GLY A 78 -6.85 15.05 17.10
N MET A 79 -6.73 14.15 16.11
CA MET A 79 -5.67 14.26 15.10
C MET A 79 -5.90 15.44 14.18
N LYS A 80 -4.83 16.16 13.84
CA LYS A 80 -4.94 17.26 12.87
C LYS A 80 -5.21 16.69 11.47
N PRO A 81 -6.13 17.30 10.68
CA PRO A 81 -6.43 16.83 9.32
C PRO A 81 -5.19 16.67 8.41
N ALA A 82 -4.18 17.52 8.58
CA ALA A 82 -2.93 17.41 7.84
C ALA A 82 -2.13 16.13 8.19
N ALA A 83 -2.13 15.71 9.46
CA ALA A 83 -1.49 14.48 9.91
C ALA A 83 -2.23 13.25 9.36
N VAL A 84 -3.57 13.24 9.44
CA VAL A 84 -4.39 12.17 8.87
C VAL A 84 -4.16 12.04 7.36
N LYS A 85 -4.14 13.15 6.62
CA LYS A 85 -3.82 13.14 5.18
C LYS A 85 -2.45 12.52 4.89
N ASN A 86 -1.42 12.80 5.70
CA ASN A 86 -0.10 12.21 5.51
C ASN A 86 -0.11 10.70 5.77
N ILE A 87 -0.86 10.24 6.79
CA ILE A 87 -1.04 8.81 7.06
C ILE A 87 -1.70 8.11 5.87
N LEU A 88 -2.81 8.65 5.36
CA LEU A 88 -3.53 8.08 4.22
C LEU A 88 -2.66 8.00 2.97
N ARG A 89 -1.88 9.04 2.68
CA ARG A 89 -0.97 9.03 1.54
C ARG A 89 0.13 7.98 1.66
N ALA A 90 0.72 7.84 2.86
CA ALA A 90 1.73 6.81 3.10
C ALA A 90 1.14 5.41 2.96
N GLN A 91 -0.07 5.19 3.47
CA GLN A 91 -0.81 3.95 3.33
C GLN A 91 -1.11 3.64 1.87
N SER A 92 -1.69 4.59 1.13
CA SER A 92 -2.03 4.47 -0.29
C SER A 92 -0.82 4.07 -1.13
N TYR A 93 0.26 4.82 -1.03
CA TYR A 93 1.49 4.55 -1.79
C TYR A 93 2.08 3.16 -1.50
N THR A 94 1.99 2.71 -0.25
CA THR A 94 2.49 1.38 0.14
C THR A 94 1.55 0.28 -0.36
N MET A 95 0.23 0.48 -0.26
CA MET A 95 -0.76 -0.51 -0.68
C MET A 95 -0.76 -0.71 -2.19
N ASP A 96 -0.71 0.36 -2.98
CA ASP A 96 -0.65 0.27 -4.44
C ASP A 96 0.49 -0.65 -4.90
N ARG A 97 1.70 -0.43 -4.37
CA ARG A 97 2.85 -1.27 -4.67
C ARG A 97 2.71 -2.70 -4.14
N LEU A 98 2.22 -2.87 -2.91
CA LEU A 98 2.06 -4.18 -2.30
C LEU A 98 1.09 -5.05 -3.09
N VAL A 99 -0.07 -4.51 -3.44
CA VAL A 99 -1.09 -5.22 -4.21
C VAL A 99 -0.56 -5.63 -5.59
N LEU A 100 0.16 -4.71 -6.26
CA LEU A 100 0.80 -5.01 -7.54
C LEU A 100 1.80 -6.17 -7.39
N TRP A 101 2.68 -6.14 -6.40
CA TRP A 101 3.68 -7.20 -6.21
C TRP A 101 3.05 -8.55 -5.84
N GLN A 102 2.03 -8.56 -5.01
CA GLN A 102 1.30 -9.77 -4.68
C GLN A 102 0.63 -10.38 -5.92
N PHE A 103 0.01 -9.53 -6.76
CA PHE A 103 -0.60 -9.97 -8.00
C PHE A 103 0.42 -10.52 -9.00
N GLU A 104 1.54 -9.82 -9.22
CA GLU A 104 2.62 -10.28 -10.12
C GLU A 104 3.25 -11.59 -9.63
N ALA A 105 3.41 -11.79 -8.33
CA ALA A 105 3.89 -13.06 -7.78
C ALA A 105 2.94 -14.22 -8.08
N MET A 106 1.61 -13.99 -7.97
CA MET A 106 0.61 -14.99 -8.36
C MET A 106 0.66 -15.32 -9.85
N VAL A 107 0.77 -14.29 -10.70
CA VAL A 107 0.91 -14.46 -12.17
C VAL A 107 2.15 -15.30 -12.50
N ALA A 108 3.29 -14.95 -11.92
CA ALA A 108 4.54 -15.67 -12.14
C ALA A 108 4.45 -17.14 -11.71
N GLN A 109 3.86 -17.41 -10.54
CA GLN A 109 3.65 -18.77 -10.04
C GLN A 109 2.74 -19.58 -10.98
N ILE A 110 1.59 -19.02 -11.38
CA ILE A 110 0.64 -19.69 -12.27
C ILE A 110 1.29 -20.01 -13.64
N ALA A 111 2.01 -19.04 -14.20
CA ALA A 111 2.70 -19.25 -15.47
C ALA A 111 3.76 -20.36 -15.38
N ALA A 112 4.52 -20.41 -14.28
CA ALA A 112 5.53 -21.44 -14.05
C ALA A 112 4.91 -22.83 -13.86
N ASP A 113 3.81 -22.95 -13.13
CA ASP A 113 3.17 -24.21 -12.82
C ASP A 113 2.38 -24.81 -14.00
N THR A 114 1.81 -23.96 -14.83
CA THR A 114 0.87 -24.39 -15.88
C THR A 114 1.42 -24.28 -17.29
N GLY A 115 2.48 -23.49 -17.52
CA GLY A 115 3.04 -23.22 -18.84
C GLY A 115 2.14 -22.38 -19.75
N VAL A 116 1.09 -21.74 -19.22
CA VAL A 116 0.19 -20.89 -20.02
C VAL A 116 0.85 -19.55 -20.36
N SER A 117 0.26 -18.83 -21.31
CA SER A 117 0.71 -17.47 -21.66
C SER A 117 0.50 -16.49 -20.51
N ASP A 118 1.26 -15.38 -20.51
CA ASP A 118 1.14 -14.31 -19.49
C ASP A 118 -0.32 -13.79 -19.37
N VAL A 119 -1.00 -13.58 -20.49
CA VAL A 119 -2.41 -13.13 -20.49
C VAL A 119 -3.33 -14.14 -19.79
N GLN A 120 -3.13 -15.43 -20.05
CA GLN A 120 -3.91 -16.48 -19.40
C GLN A 120 -3.59 -16.60 -17.91
N ALA A 121 -2.30 -16.48 -17.54
CA ALA A 121 -1.88 -16.49 -16.16
C ALA A 121 -2.49 -15.30 -15.38
N ARG A 122 -2.57 -14.12 -15.97
CA ARG A 122 -3.24 -12.94 -15.38
C ARG A 122 -4.73 -13.17 -15.17
N ALA A 123 -5.41 -13.76 -16.14
CA ALA A 123 -6.82 -14.10 -15.99
C ALA A 123 -7.07 -15.07 -14.82
N LEU A 124 -6.24 -16.10 -14.70
CA LEU A 124 -6.30 -17.04 -13.58
C LEU A 124 -5.90 -16.40 -12.23
N ALA A 125 -4.99 -15.45 -12.25
CA ALA A 125 -4.57 -14.73 -11.06
C ALA A 125 -5.69 -13.83 -10.49
N ILE A 126 -6.60 -13.30 -11.33
CA ILE A 126 -7.78 -12.55 -10.88
C ILE A 126 -8.66 -13.43 -9.99
N ASP A 127 -9.01 -14.63 -10.45
CA ASP A 127 -9.81 -15.57 -9.67
C ASP A 127 -9.05 -16.01 -8.41
N LYS A 128 -7.75 -16.31 -8.54
CA LYS A 128 -6.90 -16.71 -7.44
C LYS A 128 -6.74 -15.64 -6.37
N SER A 129 -6.71 -14.37 -6.75
CA SER A 129 -6.63 -13.25 -5.81
C SER A 129 -7.86 -13.19 -4.89
N ASN A 130 -9.04 -13.46 -5.41
CA ASN A 130 -10.27 -13.55 -4.60
C ASN A 130 -10.27 -14.75 -3.63
N GLU A 131 -9.76 -15.89 -4.06
CA GLU A 131 -9.59 -17.06 -3.18
C GLU A 131 -8.64 -16.79 -2.01
N LEU A 132 -7.57 -16.03 -2.26
CA LEU A 132 -6.52 -15.76 -1.28
C LEU A 132 -6.76 -14.48 -0.48
N ALA A 133 -7.80 -13.71 -0.79
CA ALA A 133 -8.03 -12.38 -0.24
C ALA A 133 -7.99 -12.35 1.29
N GLU A 134 -8.72 -13.25 1.96
CA GLU A 134 -8.78 -13.32 3.41
C GLU A 134 -7.40 -13.61 4.02
N ALA A 135 -6.70 -14.62 3.50
CA ALA A 135 -5.38 -15.01 4.00
C ALA A 135 -4.34 -13.88 3.81
N LEU A 136 -4.38 -13.16 2.68
CA LEU A 136 -3.50 -12.03 2.41
C LEU A 136 -3.81 -10.84 3.33
N GLN A 137 -5.08 -10.56 3.58
CA GLN A 137 -5.52 -9.50 4.50
C GLN A 137 -5.11 -9.80 5.94
N ASP A 138 -5.30 -11.02 6.42
CA ASP A 138 -4.90 -11.44 7.76
C ASP A 138 -3.38 -11.35 7.94
N GLN A 139 -2.62 -11.79 6.95
CA GLN A 139 -1.16 -11.69 6.96
C GLN A 139 -0.70 -10.23 6.94
N LEU A 140 -1.36 -9.36 6.16
CA LEU A 140 -1.08 -7.94 6.14
C LEU A 140 -1.30 -7.29 7.50
N LEU A 141 -2.45 -7.55 8.12
CA LEU A 141 -2.79 -7.01 9.44
C LEU A 141 -1.80 -7.50 10.52
N TYR A 142 -1.42 -8.78 10.49
CA TYR A 142 -0.41 -9.33 11.39
C TYR A 142 0.94 -8.63 11.20
N THR A 143 1.41 -8.51 9.97
CA THR A 143 2.69 -7.91 9.61
C THR A 143 2.73 -6.43 10.03
N TRP A 144 1.67 -5.68 9.77
CA TRP A 144 1.54 -4.29 10.22
C TRP A 144 1.67 -4.17 11.75
N ARG A 145 0.95 -5.01 12.50
CA ARG A 145 1.02 -5.04 13.97
C ARG A 145 2.44 -5.35 14.46
N ARG A 146 3.12 -6.31 13.84
CA ARG A 146 4.49 -6.69 14.20
C ARG A 146 5.49 -5.58 13.96
N HIS A 147 5.42 -4.91 12.81
CA HIS A 147 6.27 -3.77 12.50
C HIS A 147 6.01 -2.58 13.45
N PHE A 148 4.75 -2.32 13.77
CA PHE A 148 4.39 -1.25 14.69
C PHE A 148 4.89 -1.54 16.12
N ALA A 149 4.71 -2.76 16.60
CA ALA A 149 5.23 -3.19 17.89
C ALA A 149 6.76 -3.07 17.98
N ALA A 150 7.47 -3.49 16.93
CA ALA A 150 8.93 -3.33 16.86
C ALA A 150 9.37 -1.85 16.85
N LEU A 151 8.61 -0.99 16.20
CA LEU A 151 8.85 0.46 16.21
C LEU A 151 8.66 1.04 17.62
N ILE A 152 7.55 0.71 18.29
CA ILE A 152 7.28 1.15 19.66
C ILE A 152 8.40 0.72 20.60
N GLN A 153 8.82 -0.55 20.53
CA GLN A 153 9.88 -1.08 21.38
C GLN A 153 11.20 -0.33 21.18
N ARG A 154 11.59 -0.08 19.94
CA ARG A 154 12.81 0.71 19.63
C ARG A 154 12.71 2.14 20.16
N THR A 155 11.58 2.80 19.91
CA THR A 155 11.35 4.18 20.36
C THR A 155 11.43 4.26 21.90
N ASN A 156 10.81 3.31 22.61
CA ASN A 156 10.90 3.24 24.07
C ASN A 156 12.32 3.02 24.56
N SER A 157 13.09 2.16 23.89
CA SER A 157 14.51 1.93 24.23
C SER A 157 15.36 3.18 24.01
N GLU A 158 15.12 3.91 22.93
CA GLU A 158 15.81 5.17 22.62
C GLU A 158 15.48 6.26 23.65
N ILE A 159 14.20 6.40 24.03
CA ILE A 159 13.76 7.34 25.08
C ILE A 159 14.43 6.99 26.42
N SER A 160 14.45 5.70 26.78
CA SER A 160 15.03 5.23 28.04
C SER A 160 16.55 5.41 28.12
N ALA A 161 17.26 5.27 27.00
CA ALA A 161 18.71 5.43 26.91
C ALA A 161 19.17 6.90 27.05
N GLU A 162 18.33 7.87 26.72
CA GLU A 162 18.70 9.30 26.79
C GLU A 162 18.54 9.91 28.19
N GLY A 163 17.81 9.26 29.11
CA GLY A 163 17.64 9.71 30.50
C GLY A 163 16.82 11.01 30.64
N PRO A 164 16.45 11.39 31.91
CA PRO A 164 15.52 12.49 32.19
C PRO A 164 16.13 13.91 32.04
N HIS A 165 17.35 14.07 31.61
CA HIS A 165 18.08 15.34 31.70
C HIS A 165 18.14 16.19 30.44
N ARG A 166 17.49 15.83 29.33
CA ARG A 166 17.44 16.68 28.15
C ARG A 166 16.29 17.66 28.18
N ARG A 167 16.63 18.93 28.49
CA ARG A 167 15.68 20.07 28.56
C ARG A 167 15.33 20.71 27.21
N ASP A 168 15.93 20.26 26.10
CA ASP A 168 15.87 21.03 24.85
C ASP A 168 14.77 20.57 23.86
N GLY A 169 13.86 19.68 24.27
CA GLY A 169 12.66 19.36 23.47
C GLY A 169 12.91 18.75 22.09
N HIS A 170 14.15 18.65 21.64
CA HIS A 170 14.54 18.03 20.38
C HIS A 170 15.05 16.62 20.64
N PHE A 171 14.37 15.63 20.08
CA PHE A 171 14.78 14.23 20.13
C PHE A 171 15.68 13.96 18.90
N PRO A 172 17.03 14.05 18.99
CA PRO A 172 17.89 13.76 17.86
C PRO A 172 17.96 12.25 17.66
N LEU A 173 17.09 11.73 16.83
CA LEU A 173 17.23 10.36 16.33
C LEU A 173 18.51 10.29 15.48
N LYS A 174 19.59 9.77 16.07
CA LYS A 174 20.79 9.45 15.29
C LYS A 174 20.50 8.24 14.42
N ARG A 175 20.52 8.41 13.12
CA ARG A 175 20.34 7.35 12.13
C ARG A 175 21.52 7.36 11.17
N SER A 176 22.09 6.19 10.94
CA SER A 176 22.97 5.98 9.79
C SER A 176 22.14 5.60 8.59
N MET A 177 22.36 6.25 7.48
CA MET A 177 21.74 5.90 6.20
C MET A 177 22.82 5.40 5.25
N GLY A 178 22.52 4.32 4.54
CA GLY A 178 23.38 3.75 3.52
C GLY A 178 22.62 3.58 2.22
N PHE A 179 23.35 3.53 1.11
CA PHE A 179 22.83 3.22 -0.21
C PHE A 179 23.62 2.03 -0.75
N ILE A 180 22.92 1.11 -1.37
CA ILE A 180 23.48 -0.08 -2.02
C ILE A 180 22.96 -0.07 -3.45
N ASP A 181 23.85 -0.28 -4.41
CA ASP A 181 23.53 -0.31 -5.84
C ASP A 181 24.31 -1.41 -6.55
N ILE A 182 23.79 -1.87 -7.68
CA ILE A 182 24.45 -2.84 -8.54
C ILE A 182 25.37 -2.09 -9.49
N VAL A 183 26.68 -2.29 -9.36
CA VAL A 183 27.69 -1.64 -10.19
C VAL A 183 27.47 -1.97 -11.66
N GLY A 184 27.31 -0.94 -12.49
CA GLY A 184 27.12 -1.10 -13.93
C GLY A 184 25.76 -1.65 -14.34
N PHE A 185 24.73 -1.52 -13.48
CA PHE A 185 23.38 -2.07 -13.70
C PHE A 185 22.80 -1.74 -15.07
N THR A 186 22.89 -0.49 -15.53
CA THR A 186 22.36 -0.07 -16.85
C THR A 186 22.96 -0.87 -18.02
N ALA A 187 24.27 -1.07 -18.00
CA ALA A 187 24.96 -1.83 -19.05
C ALA A 187 24.67 -3.35 -18.96
N LEU A 188 24.46 -3.86 -17.75
CA LEU A 188 24.11 -5.24 -17.48
C LEU A 188 22.66 -5.51 -17.91
N ALA A 189 21.72 -4.68 -17.51
CA ALA A 189 20.30 -4.78 -17.85
C ALA A 189 20.04 -4.75 -19.36
N ALA A 190 20.84 -3.99 -20.13
CA ALA A 190 20.73 -3.95 -21.59
C ALA A 190 21.13 -5.26 -22.29
N ARG A 191 21.77 -6.19 -21.58
CA ARG A 191 22.27 -7.47 -22.14
C ARG A 191 21.50 -8.69 -21.67
N LEU A 192 20.69 -8.54 -20.64
CA LEU A 192 19.92 -9.61 -20.03
C LEU A 192 18.55 -9.73 -20.69
N SER A 193 18.04 -10.95 -20.76
CA SER A 193 16.62 -11.18 -21.03
C SER A 193 15.76 -10.69 -19.85
N PRO A 194 14.46 -10.43 -20.06
CA PRO A 194 13.57 -10.02 -18.96
C PRO A 194 13.58 -10.99 -17.77
N GLN A 195 13.63 -12.29 -18.02
CA GLN A 195 13.67 -13.33 -16.98
C GLN A 195 14.99 -13.30 -16.19
N GLU A 196 16.12 -13.11 -16.87
CA GLU A 196 17.43 -13.00 -16.20
C GLU A 196 17.53 -11.72 -15.39
N LEU A 197 16.99 -10.62 -15.90
CA LEU A 197 16.93 -9.35 -15.17
C LEU A 197 16.07 -9.46 -13.89
N THR A 198 14.89 -10.08 -13.99
CA THR A 198 14.03 -10.32 -12.83
C THR A 198 14.74 -11.16 -11.77
N ARG A 199 15.42 -12.23 -12.18
CA ARG A 199 16.19 -13.08 -11.28
C ARG A 199 17.32 -12.30 -10.59
N LEU A 200 18.09 -11.53 -11.35
CA LEU A 200 19.16 -10.70 -10.81
C LEU A 200 18.64 -9.71 -9.74
N LEU A 201 17.50 -9.06 -10.00
CA LEU A 201 16.90 -8.13 -9.06
C LEU A 201 16.43 -8.82 -7.78
N HIS A 202 15.77 -9.97 -7.89
CA HIS A 202 15.37 -10.77 -6.73
C HIS A 202 16.58 -11.21 -5.90
N ASP A 203 17.62 -11.78 -6.53
CA ASP A 203 18.84 -12.23 -5.84
C ASP A 203 19.54 -11.07 -5.12
N PHE A 204 19.54 -9.88 -5.74
CA PHE A 204 20.08 -8.66 -5.12
C PHE A 204 19.24 -8.20 -3.93
N GLU A 205 17.93 -8.15 -4.08
CA GLU A 205 17.01 -7.73 -3.00
C GLU A 205 17.08 -8.69 -1.81
N ASP A 206 17.06 -10.00 -2.06
CA ASP A 206 17.16 -11.04 -1.02
C ASP A 206 18.50 -10.93 -0.28
N THR A 207 19.60 -10.82 -1.02
CA THR A 207 20.94 -10.67 -0.42
C THR A 207 21.02 -9.39 0.41
N ALA A 208 20.53 -8.26 -0.11
CA ALA A 208 20.53 -6.99 0.59
C ALA A 208 19.67 -7.06 1.87
N LEU A 209 18.49 -7.68 1.78
CA LEU A 209 17.58 -7.87 2.91
C LEU A 209 18.24 -8.69 4.01
N ASP A 210 18.82 -9.84 3.69
CA ASP A 210 19.48 -10.72 4.65
C ASP A 210 20.64 -10.05 5.35
N VAL A 211 21.51 -9.39 4.59
CA VAL A 211 22.70 -8.71 5.18
C VAL A 211 22.29 -7.55 6.06
N VAL A 212 21.34 -6.73 5.63
CA VAL A 212 20.89 -5.56 6.38
C VAL A 212 20.13 -5.97 7.64
N THR A 213 19.19 -6.90 7.53
CA THR A 213 18.36 -7.32 8.67
C THR A 213 19.12 -8.12 9.71
N SER A 214 20.06 -8.98 9.30
CA SER A 214 20.91 -9.74 10.22
C SER A 214 21.79 -8.84 11.10
N ARG A 215 22.05 -7.60 10.67
CA ARG A 215 22.79 -6.58 11.43
C ARG A 215 21.90 -5.54 12.11
N GLY A 216 20.61 -5.81 12.23
CA GLY A 216 19.64 -4.91 12.87
C GLY A 216 19.29 -3.67 12.03
N GLY A 217 19.72 -3.62 10.79
CA GLY A 217 19.34 -2.60 9.83
C GLY A 217 17.94 -2.79 9.25
N ARG A 218 17.52 -1.87 8.39
CA ARG A 218 16.26 -1.94 7.69
C ARG A 218 16.37 -1.31 6.30
N ILE A 219 15.86 -2.00 5.29
CA ILE A 219 15.66 -1.42 3.96
C ILE A 219 14.44 -0.51 4.02
N VAL A 220 14.60 0.72 3.56
CA VAL A 220 13.55 1.75 3.57
C VAL A 220 12.94 1.91 2.18
N LYS A 221 13.75 1.69 1.15
CA LYS A 221 13.34 1.79 -0.25
C LYS A 221 14.27 0.91 -1.10
N THR A 222 13.71 0.14 -1.99
CA THR A 222 14.34 -0.54 -3.12
C THR A 222 13.95 0.13 -4.42
#